data_35393b9f198b7c4f09d508ec88532d9a
#
_entry.id   35393b9f198b7c4f09d508ec88532d9a
#
_cell.length_a   1.000
_cell.length_b   1.000
_cell.length_c   1.000
_cell.angle_alpha   90.00
_cell.angle_beta   90.00
_cell.angle_gamma   90.00
#
_symmetry.space_group_name_H-M   'P 1'
#
loop_
_entity.id
_entity.type
_entity.pdbx_description
1 polymer ?
#
loop_
_entity_poly.entity_id
_entity_poly.type
_entity_poly.pdbx_seq_one_letter_code
_entity_poly.pdbx_strand_id
1 'polypeptide(L)'
;KLAKGLIGTNNIDTNSRLCMSSAVTGYKLALGADGPPTCYEDLELAKTVLFAGSNMAYAHPVLFRRLEDARERDPDIRWVVIDPRRTDTAVMADLHLAIQPGTDVALFNGMLHHLIWEGLX
;
A
#
# COMPACT_ATOMS: atom_id res chain seq x y z
N LYS A 1 15.63 -14.28 25.18
CA LYS A 1 16.53 -14.85 26.21
C LYS A 1 17.34 -16.05 25.70
N LEU A 2 16.72 -16.99 24.94
CA LEU A 2 17.41 -18.19 24.49
C LEU A 2 18.69 -17.86 23.69
N ALA A 3 18.57 -17.09 22.62
CA ALA A 3 19.72 -16.81 21.75
C ALA A 3 20.82 -16.04 22.49
N LYS A 4 20.48 -14.89 23.07
CA LYS A 4 21.49 -14.01 23.65
C LYS A 4 21.94 -14.44 25.04
N GLY A 5 21.01 -15.00 25.84
CA GLY A 5 21.32 -15.34 27.23
C GLY A 5 21.87 -16.74 27.43
N LEU A 6 21.38 -17.73 26.68
CA LEU A 6 21.79 -19.12 26.89
C LEU A 6 22.77 -19.61 25.83
N ILE A 7 22.50 -19.31 24.56
CA ILE A 7 23.39 -19.73 23.45
C ILE A 7 24.57 -18.75 23.30
N GLY A 8 24.39 -17.49 23.70
CA GLY A 8 25.46 -16.50 23.70
C GLY A 8 25.75 -15.92 22.32
N THR A 9 24.73 -15.79 21.47
CA THR A 9 24.90 -15.25 20.13
C THR A 9 24.00 -14.04 19.87
N ASN A 10 24.50 -13.11 19.09
CA ASN A 10 23.72 -11.97 18.60
C ASN A 10 23.14 -12.23 17.20
N ASN A 11 23.37 -13.42 16.63
CA ASN A 11 22.89 -13.77 15.29
C ASN A 11 21.41 -14.16 15.35
N ILE A 12 20.58 -13.16 15.67
CA ILE A 12 19.13 -13.32 15.72
C ILE A 12 18.50 -11.98 15.31
N ASP A 13 17.51 -12.04 14.45
CA ASP A 13 16.79 -10.86 14.00
C ASP A 13 15.36 -11.27 13.68
N THR A 14 14.56 -10.31 13.25
CA THR A 14 13.15 -10.49 12.91
C THR A 14 12.97 -10.49 11.40
N ASN A 15 11.96 -11.22 10.94
CA ASN A 15 11.60 -11.22 9.52
C ASN A 15 11.21 -9.82 9.03
N SER A 16 10.63 -8.99 9.92
CA SER A 16 10.23 -7.63 9.59
C SER A 16 11.41 -6.77 9.14
N ARG A 17 12.60 -7.07 9.66
CA ARG A 17 13.81 -6.35 9.26
C ARG A 17 14.06 -6.46 7.76
N LEU A 18 13.80 -7.64 7.20
CA LEU A 18 14.05 -7.90 5.78
C LEU A 18 12.87 -7.51 4.90
N CYS A 19 11.65 -7.87 5.30
CA CYS A 19 10.48 -7.64 4.43
C CYS A 19 10.01 -6.20 4.42
N MET A 20 10.27 -5.42 5.48
CA MET A 20 9.79 -4.04 5.59
C MET A 20 10.91 -3.02 5.66
N SER A 21 12.15 -3.39 5.36
CA SER A 21 13.27 -2.46 5.48
C SER A 21 13.09 -1.21 4.60
N SER A 22 12.72 -1.41 3.35
CA SER A 22 12.50 -0.29 2.41
C SER A 22 11.28 0.53 2.79
N ALA A 23 10.20 -0.13 3.19
CA ALA A 23 8.96 0.56 3.57
C ALA A 23 9.17 1.43 4.81
N VAL A 24 9.84 0.89 5.84
CA VAL A 24 10.10 1.64 7.07
C VAL A 24 11.01 2.83 6.78
N THR A 25 12.05 2.63 5.96
CA THR A 25 12.93 3.72 5.57
C THR A 25 12.15 4.81 4.83
N GLY A 26 11.30 4.40 3.91
CA GLY A 26 10.45 5.33 3.16
C GLY A 26 9.53 6.12 4.06
N TYR A 27 8.84 5.46 5.00
CA TYR A 27 7.97 6.15 5.96
C TYR A 27 8.74 7.17 6.78
N LYS A 28 9.92 6.78 7.29
CA LYS A 28 10.71 7.67 8.14
C LYS A 28 11.23 8.88 7.36
N LEU A 29 11.66 8.68 6.13
CA LEU A 29 12.16 9.77 5.29
C LEU A 29 11.05 10.74 4.87
N ALA A 30 9.88 10.20 4.52
CA ALA A 30 8.78 11.00 4.01
C ALA A 30 7.90 11.59 5.11
N LEU A 31 7.65 10.83 6.17
CA LEU A 31 6.65 11.17 7.18
C LEU A 31 7.24 11.39 8.58
N GLY A 32 8.52 11.06 8.77
CA GLY A 32 9.19 11.23 10.04
C GLY A 32 8.98 10.12 11.05
N ALA A 33 8.12 9.16 10.74
CA ALA A 33 7.79 8.08 11.69
C ALA A 33 7.52 6.77 10.96
N ASP A 34 7.60 5.68 11.71
CA ASP A 34 7.33 4.34 11.19
C ASP A 34 5.87 4.00 11.53
N GLY A 35 4.97 4.40 10.64
CA GLY A 35 3.57 4.10 10.80
C GLY A 35 2.71 4.86 9.81
N PRO A 36 1.52 4.35 9.51
CA PRO A 36 0.60 5.07 8.64
C PRO A 36 0.10 6.35 9.34
N PRO A 37 0.07 7.46 8.63
CA PRO A 37 -0.37 8.74 9.22
C PRO A 37 -1.89 8.91 9.22
N THR A 38 -2.62 7.82 9.00
CA THR A 38 -4.06 7.84 8.76
C THR A 38 -4.77 6.94 9.77
N CYS A 39 -6.10 7.00 9.76
CA CYS A 39 -6.94 6.11 10.55
C CYS A 39 -7.89 5.32 9.63
N TYR A 40 -8.62 4.39 10.22
CA TYR A 40 -9.51 3.52 9.44
C TYR A 40 -10.67 4.30 8.80
N GLU A 41 -11.09 5.36 9.43
CA GLU A 41 -12.19 6.20 8.92
C GLU A 41 -11.80 6.91 7.62
N ASP A 42 -10.52 7.20 7.44
CA ASP A 42 -10.05 7.83 6.20
C ASP A 42 -10.36 6.97 4.97
N LEU A 43 -10.36 5.65 5.16
CA LEU A 43 -10.69 4.72 4.06
C LEU A 43 -12.12 4.95 3.55
N GLU A 44 -13.04 5.24 4.48
CA GLU A 44 -14.45 5.43 4.12
C GLU A 44 -14.74 6.81 3.55
N LEU A 45 -13.86 7.78 3.82
CA LEU A 45 -14.02 9.16 3.38
C LEU A 45 -13.29 9.46 2.07
N ALA A 46 -12.40 8.54 1.66
CA ALA A 46 -11.58 8.74 0.47
C ALA A 46 -12.44 8.71 -0.80
N LYS A 47 -12.25 9.69 -1.68
CA LYS A 47 -12.94 9.73 -2.96
C LYS A 47 -12.23 8.90 -4.03
N THR A 48 -10.93 8.68 -3.84
CA THR A 48 -10.14 7.81 -4.72
C THR A 48 -9.26 6.93 -3.84
N VAL A 49 -9.31 5.63 -4.10
CA VAL A 49 -8.50 4.65 -3.38
C VAL A 49 -7.55 3.98 -4.37
N LEU A 50 -6.26 4.05 -4.07
CA LEU A 50 -5.22 3.44 -4.89
C LEU A 50 -4.66 2.21 -4.17
N PHE A 51 -4.86 1.03 -4.77
CA PHE A 51 -4.30 -0.22 -4.28
C PHE A 51 -3.06 -0.53 -5.11
N ALA A 52 -1.89 -0.46 -4.50
CA ALA A 52 -0.63 -0.70 -5.20
C ALA A 52 0.02 -2.00 -4.68
N GLY A 53 0.02 -3.03 -5.51
CA GLY A 53 0.59 -4.33 -5.18
C GLY A 53 -0.11 -5.00 -4.00
N SER A 54 -1.43 -4.77 -3.88
CA SER A 54 -2.19 -5.22 -2.71
C SER A 54 -3.48 -5.90 -3.14
N ASN A 55 -3.59 -7.18 -2.86
CA ASN A 55 -4.86 -7.91 -3.00
C ASN A 55 -5.62 -7.78 -1.68
N MET A 56 -6.17 -6.60 -1.44
CA MET A 56 -6.80 -6.27 -0.16
C MET A 56 -8.05 -7.11 0.12
N ALA A 57 -8.77 -7.49 -0.92
CA ALA A 57 -9.94 -8.36 -0.78
C ALA A 57 -9.57 -9.67 -0.09
N TYR A 58 -8.35 -10.15 -0.30
CA TYR A 58 -7.85 -11.40 0.29
C TYR A 58 -7.08 -11.14 1.59
N ALA A 59 -6.16 -10.19 1.58
CA ALA A 59 -5.23 -9.98 2.70
C ALA A 59 -5.85 -9.22 3.87
N HIS A 60 -6.81 -8.33 3.59
CA HIS A 60 -7.45 -7.49 4.61
C HIS A 60 -8.96 -7.43 4.38
N PRO A 61 -9.66 -8.56 4.45
CA PRO A 61 -11.07 -8.62 4.04
C PRO A 61 -12.00 -7.72 4.86
N VAL A 62 -11.70 -7.51 6.14
CA VAL A 62 -12.56 -6.65 6.98
C VAL A 62 -12.46 -5.19 6.53
N LEU A 63 -11.25 -4.71 6.27
CA LEU A 63 -11.06 -3.34 5.78
C LEU A 63 -11.59 -3.19 4.36
N PHE A 64 -11.42 -4.24 3.54
CA PHE A 64 -11.95 -4.23 2.18
C PHE A 64 -13.47 -4.10 2.19
N ARG A 65 -14.13 -4.80 3.12
CA ARG A 65 -15.58 -4.70 3.26
C ARG A 65 -16.03 -3.28 3.62
N ARG A 66 -15.28 -2.60 4.50
CA ARG A 66 -15.57 -1.19 4.82
C ARG A 66 -15.50 -0.30 3.58
N LEU A 67 -14.53 -0.58 2.70
CA LEU A 67 -14.41 0.16 1.44
C LEU A 67 -15.58 -0.14 0.50
N GLU A 68 -16.03 -1.40 0.45
CA GLU A 68 -17.19 -1.78 -0.35
C GLU A 68 -18.44 -1.06 0.16
N ASP A 69 -18.66 -1.08 1.48
CA ASP A 69 -19.80 -0.41 2.10
C ASP A 69 -19.76 1.11 1.84
N ALA A 70 -18.56 1.70 1.87
CA ALA A 70 -18.41 3.13 1.58
C ALA A 70 -18.78 3.42 0.12
N ARG A 71 -18.34 2.57 -0.79
CA ARG A 71 -18.62 2.73 -2.22
C ARG A 71 -20.11 2.49 -2.53
N GLU A 72 -20.78 1.62 -1.78
CA GLU A 72 -22.22 1.44 -1.91
C GLU A 72 -22.98 2.70 -1.51
N ARG A 73 -22.48 3.41 -0.48
CA ARG A 73 -23.08 4.67 -0.03
C ARG A 73 -22.78 5.83 -0.96
N ASP A 74 -21.61 5.79 -1.62
CA ASP A 74 -21.16 6.85 -2.51
C ASP A 74 -20.56 6.24 -3.78
N PRO A 75 -21.37 6.06 -4.84
CA PRO A 75 -20.90 5.45 -6.08
C PRO A 75 -19.86 6.28 -6.86
N ASP A 76 -19.60 7.50 -6.44
CA ASP A 76 -18.58 8.34 -7.08
C ASP A 76 -17.16 8.01 -6.62
N ILE A 77 -17.02 7.17 -5.59
CA ILE A 77 -15.70 6.71 -5.12
C ILE A 77 -15.05 5.87 -6.21
N ARG A 78 -13.81 6.21 -6.56
CA ARG A 78 -13.07 5.54 -7.63
C ARG A 78 -11.97 4.66 -7.05
N TRP A 79 -11.85 3.46 -7.60
CA TRP A 79 -10.82 2.50 -7.20
C TRP A 79 -9.85 2.27 -8.35
N VAL A 80 -8.57 2.45 -8.06
CA VAL A 80 -7.48 2.21 -9.00
C VAL A 80 -6.61 1.10 -8.42
N VAL A 81 -6.33 0.06 -9.21
CA VAL A 81 -5.49 -1.04 -8.76
C VAL A 81 -4.26 -1.13 -9.67
N ILE A 82 -3.09 -1.13 -9.04
CA ILE A 82 -1.80 -1.35 -9.71
C ILE A 82 -1.33 -2.73 -9.27
N ASP A 83 -1.44 -3.72 -10.15
CA ASP A 83 -1.03 -5.10 -9.86
C ASP A 83 -0.86 -5.83 -11.18
N PRO A 84 0.25 -6.56 -11.38
CA PRO A 84 0.41 -7.34 -12.62
C PRO A 84 -0.66 -8.41 -12.82
N ARG A 85 -1.28 -8.85 -11.72
CA ARG A 85 -2.34 -9.86 -11.78
C ARG A 85 -3.71 -9.22 -11.62
N ARG A 86 -4.69 -9.82 -12.26
CA ARG A 86 -6.08 -9.40 -12.07
C ARG A 86 -6.65 -10.12 -10.84
N THR A 87 -6.32 -9.57 -9.67
CA THR A 87 -6.76 -10.11 -8.38
C THR A 87 -8.23 -9.82 -8.13
N ASP A 88 -8.79 -10.39 -7.05
CA ASP A 88 -10.17 -10.12 -6.66
C ASP A 88 -10.39 -8.62 -6.41
N THR A 89 -9.39 -7.94 -5.83
CA THR A 89 -9.44 -6.49 -5.67
C THR A 89 -9.49 -5.78 -7.02
N ALA A 90 -8.67 -6.26 -7.99
CA ALA A 90 -8.59 -5.63 -9.32
C ALA A 90 -9.87 -5.85 -10.13
N VAL A 91 -10.60 -6.94 -9.89
CA VAL A 91 -11.86 -7.21 -10.59
C VAL A 91 -12.89 -6.12 -10.28
N MET A 92 -12.84 -5.55 -9.08
CA MET A 92 -13.79 -4.54 -8.62
C MET A 92 -13.34 -3.10 -8.91
N ALA A 93 -12.14 -2.93 -9.50
CA ALA A 93 -11.57 -1.60 -9.74
C ALA A 93 -12.18 -0.93 -10.97
N ASP A 94 -12.24 0.40 -10.91
CA ASP A 94 -12.62 1.22 -12.06
C ASP A 94 -11.49 1.27 -13.08
N LEU A 95 -10.24 1.21 -12.59
CA LEU A 95 -9.06 1.20 -13.44
C LEU A 95 -8.06 0.19 -12.88
N HIS A 96 -7.65 -0.74 -13.73
CA HIS A 96 -6.62 -1.72 -13.39
C HIS A 96 -5.41 -1.51 -14.29
N LEU A 97 -4.28 -1.16 -13.66
CA LEU A 97 -3.00 -0.98 -14.35
C LEU A 97 -2.17 -2.25 -14.15
N ALA A 98 -2.19 -3.12 -15.14
CA ALA A 98 -1.46 -4.40 -15.09
C ALA A 98 -0.02 -4.17 -15.53
N ILE A 99 0.76 -3.56 -14.63
CA ILE A 99 2.15 -3.23 -14.93
C ILE A 99 3.03 -4.47 -14.92
N GLN A 100 4.16 -4.39 -15.60
CA GLN A 100 5.16 -5.45 -15.57
C GLN A 100 5.81 -5.50 -14.19
N PRO A 101 5.98 -6.71 -13.60
CA PRO A 101 6.65 -6.80 -12.30
C PRO A 101 8.00 -6.08 -12.31
N GLY A 102 8.26 -5.31 -11.25
CA GLY A 102 9.51 -4.56 -11.12
C GLY A 102 9.47 -3.15 -11.71
N THR A 103 8.31 -2.71 -12.24
CA THR A 103 8.22 -1.37 -12.83
C THR A 103 7.44 -0.38 -11.96
N ASP A 104 7.17 -0.72 -10.70
CA ASP A 104 6.42 0.15 -9.78
C ASP A 104 7.09 1.51 -9.61
N VAL A 105 8.41 1.51 -9.40
CA VAL A 105 9.16 2.75 -9.21
C VAL A 105 9.10 3.63 -10.45
N ALA A 106 9.18 3.02 -11.63
CA ALA A 106 9.06 3.76 -12.89
C ALA A 106 7.70 4.44 -13.00
N LEU A 107 6.63 3.70 -12.63
CA LEU A 107 5.29 4.26 -12.65
C LEU A 107 5.15 5.43 -11.68
N PHE A 108 5.60 5.27 -10.43
CA PHE A 108 5.49 6.34 -9.43
C PHE A 108 6.34 7.55 -9.81
N ASN A 109 7.53 7.33 -10.39
CA ASN A 109 8.35 8.43 -10.88
C ASN A 109 7.66 9.16 -12.04
N GLY A 110 6.99 8.41 -12.91
CA GLY A 110 6.20 9.00 -14.00
C GLY A 110 5.05 9.83 -13.47
N MET A 111 4.36 9.33 -12.44
CA MET A 111 3.27 10.08 -11.80
C MET A 111 3.81 11.37 -11.17
N LEU A 112 4.92 11.29 -10.45
CA LEU A 112 5.54 12.47 -9.84
C LEU A 112 5.97 13.47 -10.91
N HIS A 113 6.59 12.98 -11.99
CA HIS A 113 7.00 13.84 -13.11
C HIS A 113 5.78 14.60 -13.67
N HIS A 114 4.68 13.89 -13.86
CA HIS A 114 3.45 14.48 -14.39
C HIS A 114 2.91 15.58 -13.44
N LEU A 115 2.88 15.28 -12.14
CA LEU A 115 2.41 16.26 -11.15
C LEU A 115 3.25 17.55 -11.20
N ILE A 116 4.58 17.38 -11.26
CA ILE A 116 5.49 18.53 -11.31
C ILE A 116 5.31 19.31 -12.62
N TRP A 117 5.23 18.61 -13.74
CA TRP A 117 5.11 19.23 -15.06
C TRP A 117 3.82 20.02 -15.22
N GLU A 118 2.73 19.49 -14.67
CA GLU A 118 1.43 20.15 -14.75
C GLU A 118 1.22 21.20 -13.66
N GLY A 119 2.15 21.33 -12.74
CA GLY A 119 2.08 22.30 -11.66
C GLY A 119 1.03 21.96 -10.61
N LEU A 120 0.65 20.69 -10.66
CA LEU A 120 -0.38 20.23 -9.72
C LEU A 120 0.12 20.21 -8.27
N UNK A 121 1.59 20.76 -7.59
CA UNK A 121 2.13 20.71 -6.42
C UNK A 121 2.71 21.66 -5.82
#